data_de1e55f3a0e316efa41258067ac866e2
#
_entry.id   de1e55f3a0e316efa41258067ac866e2
#
_cell.length_a   1.000
_cell.length_b   1.000
_cell.length_c   1.000
_cell.angle_alpha   90.00
_cell.angle_beta   90.00
_cell.angle_gamma   90.00
#
_symmetry.space_group_name_H-M   'P 1'
#
loop_
_entity.id
_entity.type
_entity.pdbx_description
1 polymer ?
#
loop_
_entity_poly.entity_id
_entity_poly.type
_entity_poly.pdbx_seq_one_letter_code
_entity_poly.pdbx_strand_id
1 'polypeptide(L)'
;MIDDEMKLAHQLCFSAYNVNKLFSKFYEKQLSQFGLTFSQYLVLLTLWEENPQTLLSIGKKLNLASNTLSPLLKRLEQAGWVQRNRDESDKRNLIITLTIKGLNEQEAVHEAIAKCISSQFDVDEYMKAKSIMDNLEETLKTITKDDSNETI
;
A
#
# COMPACT_ATOMS: atom_id res chain seq x y z
N MET A 1 10.29 2.25 37.51
CA MET A 1 9.85 3.20 36.46
C MET A 1 10.26 2.77 35.07
N ILE A 2 11.53 2.45 34.85
CA ILE A 2 12.01 1.97 33.53
C ILE A 2 11.32 0.66 33.08
N ASP A 3 11.04 -0.23 34.03
CA ASP A 3 10.40 -1.51 33.72
C ASP A 3 8.96 -1.38 33.21
N ASP A 4 8.21 -0.38 33.61
CA ASP A 4 6.83 -0.20 33.18
C ASP A 4 6.74 0.42 31.76
N GLU A 5 7.65 1.36 31.47
CA GLU A 5 7.74 1.98 30.16
C GLU A 5 8.23 1.01 29.07
N MET A 6 8.96 -0.03 29.45
CA MET A 6 9.47 -1.05 28.53
C MET A 6 8.50 -2.21 28.30
N LYS A 7 7.33 -2.22 28.93
CA LYS A 7 6.32 -3.23 28.66
C LYS A 7 5.78 -3.13 27.23
N LEU A 8 5.52 -4.27 26.63
CA LEU A 8 5.04 -4.38 25.25
C LEU A 8 3.82 -3.49 24.98
N ALA A 9 2.87 -3.43 25.90
CA ALA A 9 1.65 -2.63 25.76
C ALA A 9 1.90 -1.11 25.71
N HIS A 10 3.07 -0.64 26.15
CA HIS A 10 3.44 0.78 26.17
C HIS A 10 4.33 1.16 24.97
N GLN A 11 4.64 0.24 24.09
CA GLN A 11 5.47 0.50 22.90
C GLN A 11 4.61 0.96 21.72
N LEU A 12 4.90 2.16 21.21
CA LEU A 12 4.23 2.69 20.01
C LEU A 12 4.42 1.77 18.79
N CYS A 13 5.60 1.19 18.64
CA CYS A 13 5.90 0.26 17.55
C CYS A 13 4.99 -0.97 17.58
N PHE A 14 4.63 -1.48 18.75
CA PHE A 14 3.70 -2.59 18.90
C PHE A 14 2.28 -2.21 18.47
N SER A 15 1.82 -1.00 18.85
CA SER A 15 0.53 -0.48 18.39
C SER A 15 0.50 -0.34 16.87
N ALA A 16 1.55 0.22 16.27
CA ALA A 16 1.65 0.34 14.81
C ALA A 16 1.65 -1.02 14.11
N TYR A 17 2.37 -2.00 14.66
CA TYR A 17 2.40 -3.37 14.16
C TYR A 17 1.01 -4.02 14.17
N ASN A 18 0.30 -3.92 15.28
CA ASN A 18 -1.05 -4.47 15.41
C ASN A 18 -2.05 -3.78 14.48
N VAL A 19 -2.01 -2.45 14.41
CA VAL A 19 -2.89 -1.66 13.52
C VAL A 19 -2.67 -2.06 12.07
N ASN A 20 -1.42 -2.22 11.63
CA ASN A 20 -1.11 -2.66 10.27
C ASN A 20 -1.72 -4.05 9.95
N LYS A 21 -1.57 -5.01 10.87
CA LYS A 21 -2.17 -6.35 10.71
C LYS A 21 -3.69 -6.30 10.64
N LEU A 22 -4.31 -5.49 11.48
CA LEU A 22 -5.77 -5.36 11.54
C LEU A 22 -6.32 -4.62 10.32
N PHE A 23 -5.62 -3.62 9.79
CA PHE A 23 -5.99 -2.98 8.53
C PHE A 23 -6.01 -3.96 7.37
N SER A 24 -5.01 -4.84 7.24
CA SER A 24 -5.02 -5.87 6.21
C SER A 24 -6.29 -6.73 6.28
N LYS A 25 -6.67 -7.19 7.46
CA LYS A 25 -7.90 -7.97 7.65
C LYS A 25 -9.17 -7.17 7.36
N PHE A 26 -9.20 -5.92 7.78
CA PHE A 26 -10.33 -5.02 7.54
C PHE A 26 -10.57 -4.80 6.04
N TYR A 27 -9.52 -4.49 5.30
CA TYR A 27 -9.61 -4.30 3.85
C TYR A 27 -9.90 -5.59 3.11
N GLU A 28 -9.25 -6.70 3.46
CA GLU A 28 -9.50 -8.01 2.82
C GLU A 28 -10.96 -8.42 2.89
N LYS A 29 -11.62 -8.18 3.99
CA LYS A 29 -13.04 -8.47 4.14
C LYS A 29 -13.90 -7.75 3.10
N GLN A 30 -13.58 -6.49 2.80
CA GLN A 30 -14.30 -5.68 1.80
C GLN A 30 -13.86 -5.99 0.37
N LEU A 31 -12.56 -6.23 0.18
CA LEU A 31 -11.96 -6.46 -1.13
C LEU A 31 -12.22 -7.87 -1.67
N SER A 32 -12.59 -8.83 -0.83
CA SER A 32 -12.85 -10.21 -1.25
C SER A 32 -13.94 -10.32 -2.31
N GLN A 33 -14.95 -9.45 -2.30
CA GLN A 33 -15.99 -9.40 -3.33
C GLN A 33 -15.45 -9.09 -4.73
N PHE A 34 -14.28 -8.43 -4.80
CA PHE A 34 -13.57 -8.12 -6.05
C PHE A 34 -12.44 -9.11 -6.36
N GLY A 35 -12.23 -10.09 -5.51
CA GLY A 35 -11.11 -11.03 -5.62
C GLY A 35 -9.74 -10.40 -5.36
N LEU A 36 -9.69 -9.30 -4.61
CA LEU A 36 -8.47 -8.55 -4.31
C LEU A 36 -7.98 -8.78 -2.89
N THR A 37 -6.66 -8.87 -2.73
CA THR A 37 -5.99 -8.73 -1.44
C THR A 37 -5.68 -7.25 -1.15
N PHE A 38 -5.35 -6.93 0.09
CA PHE A 38 -4.96 -5.57 0.46
C PHE A 38 -3.74 -5.07 -0.32
N SER A 39 -2.71 -5.91 -0.46
CA SER A 39 -1.51 -5.55 -1.22
C SER A 39 -1.80 -5.29 -2.70
N GLN A 40 -2.67 -6.09 -3.32
CA GLN A 40 -3.12 -5.87 -4.69
C GLN A 40 -3.90 -4.57 -4.84
N TYR A 41 -4.75 -4.25 -3.88
CA TYR A 41 -5.48 -2.99 -3.84
C TYR A 41 -4.54 -1.77 -3.78
N LEU A 42 -3.48 -1.83 -2.97
CA LEU A 42 -2.47 -0.76 -2.94
C LEU A 42 -1.80 -0.54 -4.29
N VAL A 43 -1.49 -1.61 -5.02
CA VAL A 43 -0.95 -1.51 -6.38
C VAL A 43 -1.96 -0.84 -7.32
N LEU A 44 -3.22 -1.24 -7.27
CA LEU A 44 -4.27 -0.65 -8.09
C LEU A 44 -4.48 0.83 -7.77
N LEU A 45 -4.40 1.24 -6.50
CA LEU A 45 -4.47 2.65 -6.11
C LEU A 45 -3.41 3.49 -6.83
N THR A 46 -2.17 3.02 -6.90
CA THR A 46 -1.11 3.75 -7.62
C THR A 46 -1.40 3.87 -9.11
N LEU A 47 -1.97 2.82 -9.71
CA LEU A 47 -2.30 2.81 -11.14
C LEU A 47 -3.56 3.62 -11.46
N TRP A 48 -4.49 3.72 -10.53
CA TRP A 48 -5.66 4.60 -10.72
C TRP A 48 -5.30 6.08 -10.61
N GLU A 49 -4.23 6.41 -9.87
CA GLU A 49 -3.69 7.77 -9.84
C GLU A 49 -2.91 8.12 -11.11
N GLU A 50 -2.11 7.19 -11.60
CA GLU A 50 -1.25 7.35 -12.78
C GLU A 50 -1.10 6.03 -13.53
N ASN A 51 -1.57 5.97 -14.75
CA ASN A 51 -1.57 4.79 -15.60
C ASN A 51 -1.15 5.18 -17.05
N PRO A 52 -0.17 4.50 -17.66
CA PRO A 52 0.64 3.39 -17.15
C PRO A 52 1.78 3.81 -16.23
N GLN A 53 2.36 2.84 -15.55
CA GLN A 53 3.55 3.04 -14.73
C GLN A 53 4.56 1.90 -14.89
N THR A 54 5.83 2.18 -14.64
CA THR A 54 6.86 1.14 -14.58
C THR A 54 6.81 0.39 -13.26
N LEU A 55 7.32 -0.83 -13.25
CA LEU A 55 7.52 -1.63 -12.03
C LEU A 55 8.28 -0.82 -10.95
N LEU A 56 9.35 -0.13 -11.36
CA LEU A 56 10.16 0.69 -10.45
C LEU A 56 9.38 1.85 -9.84
N SER A 57 8.55 2.52 -10.65
CA SER A 57 7.70 3.62 -10.16
C SER A 57 6.72 3.15 -9.10
N ILE A 58 6.02 2.06 -9.35
CA ILE A 58 5.07 1.46 -8.39
C ILE A 58 5.80 1.03 -7.11
N GLY A 59 6.92 0.33 -7.24
CA GLY A 59 7.73 -0.10 -6.11
C GLY A 59 8.21 1.05 -5.24
N LYS A 60 8.62 2.15 -5.86
CA LYS A 60 9.04 3.37 -5.15
C LYS A 60 7.89 4.02 -4.37
N LYS A 61 6.71 4.12 -4.98
CA LYS A 61 5.51 4.69 -4.34
C LYS A 61 5.05 3.85 -3.15
N LEU A 62 5.13 2.53 -3.26
CA LEU A 62 4.68 1.59 -2.22
C LEU A 62 5.78 1.17 -1.24
N ASN A 63 7.03 1.60 -1.44
CA ASN A 63 8.19 1.12 -0.69
C ASN A 63 8.34 -0.41 -0.74
N LEU A 64 8.12 -0.99 -1.91
CA LEU A 64 8.25 -2.42 -2.17
C LEU A 64 9.40 -2.71 -3.12
N ALA A 65 10.23 -3.70 -2.77
CA ALA A 65 11.25 -4.22 -3.66
C ALA A 65 10.62 -4.95 -4.85
N SER A 66 11.35 -4.98 -5.99
CA SER A 66 10.87 -5.62 -7.22
C SER A 66 10.54 -7.10 -7.04
N ASN A 67 11.31 -7.82 -6.20
CA ASN A 67 11.07 -9.23 -5.91
C ASN A 67 9.77 -9.48 -5.11
N THR A 68 9.32 -8.51 -4.34
CA THR A 68 8.02 -8.56 -3.62
C THR A 68 6.88 -8.14 -4.53
N LEU A 69 7.09 -7.11 -5.34
CA LEU A 69 6.06 -6.54 -6.21
C LEU A 69 5.74 -7.44 -7.42
N SER A 70 6.73 -8.11 -8.01
CA SER A 70 6.54 -8.94 -9.21
C SER A 70 5.49 -10.04 -9.03
N PRO A 71 5.46 -10.81 -7.94
CA PRO A 71 4.39 -11.80 -7.73
C PRO A 71 3.00 -11.18 -7.59
N LEU A 72 2.88 -9.99 -6.98
CA LEU A 72 1.62 -9.26 -6.86
C LEU A 72 1.08 -8.87 -8.24
N LEU A 73 1.95 -8.33 -9.09
CA LEU A 73 1.59 -7.93 -10.45
C LEU A 73 1.20 -9.13 -11.31
N LYS A 74 1.92 -10.24 -11.18
CA LYS A 74 1.59 -11.49 -11.88
C LYS A 74 0.18 -11.98 -11.53
N ARG A 75 -0.19 -11.95 -10.24
CA ARG A 75 -1.53 -12.33 -9.79
C ARG A 75 -2.60 -11.37 -10.29
N LEU A 76 -2.32 -10.06 -10.29
CA LEU A 76 -3.22 -9.05 -10.84
C LEU A 76 -3.43 -9.21 -12.34
N GLU A 77 -2.38 -9.58 -13.07
CA GLU A 77 -2.48 -9.89 -14.51
C GLU A 77 -3.32 -11.14 -14.74
N GLN A 78 -3.07 -12.22 -13.99
CA GLN A 78 -3.85 -13.46 -14.08
C GLN A 78 -5.34 -13.25 -13.75
N ALA A 79 -5.63 -12.33 -12.83
CA ALA A 79 -7.00 -11.96 -12.47
C ALA A 79 -7.64 -10.94 -13.43
N GLY A 80 -6.91 -10.47 -14.43
CA GLY A 80 -7.40 -9.60 -15.47
C GLY A 80 -7.43 -8.11 -15.16
N TRP A 81 -6.77 -7.65 -14.09
CA TRP A 81 -6.76 -6.25 -13.68
C TRP A 81 -5.73 -5.40 -14.42
N VAL A 82 -4.58 -5.99 -14.74
CA VAL A 82 -3.45 -5.30 -15.36
C VAL A 82 -2.85 -6.13 -16.49
N GLN A 83 -2.09 -5.47 -17.35
CA GLN A 83 -1.18 -6.08 -18.34
C GLN A 83 0.24 -5.66 -18.02
N ARG A 84 1.19 -6.58 -18.23
CA ARG A 84 2.61 -6.34 -18.07
C ARG A 84 3.28 -6.46 -19.44
N ASN A 85 3.93 -5.41 -19.87
CA ASN A 85 4.65 -5.38 -21.15
C ASN A 85 6.05 -4.83 -20.94
N ARG A 86 7.01 -5.39 -21.69
CA ARG A 86 8.35 -4.80 -21.76
C ARG A 86 8.31 -3.54 -22.59
N ASP A 87 9.05 -2.51 -22.17
CA ASP A 87 9.24 -1.30 -22.94
C ASP A 87 10.01 -1.65 -24.22
N GLU A 88 9.49 -1.28 -25.40
CA GLU A 88 10.15 -1.53 -26.68
C GLU A 88 11.48 -0.75 -26.80
N SER A 89 11.56 0.42 -26.19
CA SER A 89 12.76 1.28 -26.19
C SER A 89 13.81 0.81 -25.16
N ASP A 90 13.39 0.20 -24.05
CA ASP A 90 14.27 -0.39 -23.03
C ASP A 90 13.62 -1.62 -22.41
N LYS A 91 13.98 -2.81 -22.90
CA LYS A 91 13.43 -4.10 -22.44
C LYS A 91 13.69 -4.44 -20.98
N ARG A 92 14.55 -3.67 -20.28
CA ARG A 92 14.76 -3.78 -18.84
C ARG A 92 13.60 -3.22 -18.03
N ASN A 93 12.82 -2.29 -18.63
CA ASN A 93 11.66 -1.68 -18.00
C ASN A 93 10.41 -2.51 -18.27
N LEU A 94 9.75 -2.90 -17.18
CA LEU A 94 8.44 -3.52 -17.23
C LEU A 94 7.37 -2.44 -17.01
N ILE A 95 6.47 -2.30 -17.99
CA ILE A 95 5.37 -1.33 -17.96
C ILE A 95 4.09 -2.04 -17.56
N ILE A 96 3.41 -1.47 -16.59
CA ILE A 96 2.15 -1.97 -16.05
C ILE A 96 1.03 -1.05 -16.49
N THR A 97 0.01 -1.62 -17.10
CA THR A 97 -1.14 -0.90 -17.62
C THR A 97 -2.42 -1.51 -17.09
N LEU A 98 -3.38 -0.69 -16.69
CA LEU A 98 -4.73 -1.16 -16.34
C LEU A 98 -5.44 -1.74 -17.58
N THR A 99 -6.13 -2.85 -17.39
CA THR A 99 -7.05 -3.40 -18.39
C THR A 99 -8.37 -2.64 -18.39
N ILE A 100 -9.26 -2.93 -19.33
CA ILE A 100 -10.63 -2.41 -19.33
C ILE A 100 -11.33 -2.76 -18.01
N LYS A 101 -11.18 -3.99 -17.51
CA LYS A 101 -11.67 -4.39 -16.19
C LYS A 101 -11.08 -3.51 -15.08
N GLY A 102 -9.77 -3.31 -15.07
CA GLY A 102 -9.08 -2.49 -14.07
C GLY A 102 -9.58 -1.04 -14.05
N LEU A 103 -9.90 -0.48 -15.20
CA LEU A 103 -10.48 0.86 -15.31
C LEU A 103 -11.94 0.91 -14.87
N ASN A 104 -12.75 -0.04 -15.31
CA ASN A 104 -14.20 -0.04 -15.07
C ASN A 104 -14.57 -0.36 -13.63
N GLU A 105 -13.78 -1.16 -12.92
CA GLU A 105 -14.05 -1.57 -11.55
C GLU A 105 -13.59 -0.54 -10.50
N GLN A 106 -12.87 0.49 -10.89
CA GLN A 106 -12.30 1.50 -9.98
C GLN A 106 -13.37 2.12 -9.07
N GLU A 107 -14.46 2.59 -9.66
CA GLU A 107 -15.53 3.29 -8.93
C GLU A 107 -16.18 2.36 -7.89
N ALA A 108 -16.51 1.14 -8.28
CA ALA A 108 -17.13 0.16 -7.39
C ALA A 108 -16.24 -0.20 -6.20
N VAL A 109 -14.93 -0.36 -6.44
CA VAL A 109 -13.95 -0.63 -5.37
C VAL A 109 -13.84 0.57 -4.43
N HIS A 110 -13.71 1.79 -4.98
CA HIS A 110 -13.64 3.02 -4.18
C HIS A 110 -14.89 3.24 -3.32
N GLU A 111 -16.08 3.04 -3.89
CA GLU A 111 -17.33 3.16 -3.15
C GLU A 111 -17.44 2.16 -2.01
N ALA A 112 -17.08 0.90 -2.24
CA ALA A 112 -17.12 -0.13 -1.22
C ALA A 112 -16.20 0.19 -0.03
N ILE A 113 -14.98 0.66 -0.31
CA ILE A 113 -14.01 1.04 0.72
C ILE A 113 -14.46 2.33 1.44
N ALA A 114 -14.85 3.36 0.71
CA ALA A 114 -15.31 4.63 1.30
C ALA A 114 -16.52 4.43 2.21
N LYS A 115 -17.49 3.64 1.79
CA LYS A 115 -18.67 3.29 2.58
C LYS A 115 -18.30 2.53 3.85
N CYS A 116 -17.37 1.59 3.74
CA CYS A 116 -16.91 0.82 4.88
C CYS A 116 -16.22 1.72 5.91
N ILE A 117 -15.32 2.60 5.47
CA ILE A 117 -14.62 3.54 6.36
C ILE A 117 -15.63 4.48 7.03
N SER A 118 -16.51 5.13 6.27
CA SER A 118 -17.47 6.09 6.81
C SER A 118 -18.50 5.48 7.75
N SER A 119 -18.83 4.20 7.59
CA SER A 119 -19.79 3.50 8.46
C SER A 119 -19.16 2.95 9.74
N GLN A 120 -17.85 2.72 9.78
CA GLN A 120 -17.14 2.07 10.90
C GLN A 120 -16.29 3.03 11.72
N PHE A 121 -15.87 4.16 11.14
CA PHE A 121 -14.98 5.13 11.78
C PHE A 121 -15.62 6.51 11.83
N ASP A 122 -15.28 7.27 12.87
CA ASP A 122 -15.40 8.71 12.81
C ASP A 122 -14.38 9.27 11.82
N VAL A 123 -14.88 9.94 10.76
CA VAL A 123 -14.02 10.41 9.66
C VAL A 123 -12.98 11.43 10.12
N ASP A 124 -13.36 12.33 11.05
CA ASP A 124 -12.44 13.35 11.57
C ASP A 124 -11.32 12.72 12.40
N GLU A 125 -11.65 11.76 13.24
CA GLU A 125 -10.65 10.98 14.00
C GLU A 125 -9.75 10.16 13.08
N TYR A 126 -10.32 9.54 12.06
CA TYR A 126 -9.57 8.79 11.05
C TYR A 126 -8.54 9.69 10.35
N MET A 127 -8.94 10.88 9.92
CA MET A 127 -8.05 11.82 9.24
C MET A 127 -6.97 12.39 10.18
N LYS A 128 -7.27 12.60 11.44
CA LYS A 128 -6.27 12.97 12.47
C LYS A 128 -5.24 11.86 12.67
N ALA A 129 -5.70 10.62 12.77
CA ALA A 129 -4.80 9.46 12.88
C ALA A 129 -3.89 9.34 11.65
N LYS A 130 -4.43 9.52 10.45
CA LYS A 130 -3.66 9.54 9.19
C LYS A 130 -2.55 10.59 9.24
N SER A 131 -2.87 11.81 9.65
CA SER A 131 -1.92 12.91 9.76
C SER A 131 -0.80 12.61 10.76
N ILE A 132 -1.13 12.04 11.91
CA ILE A 132 -0.14 11.63 12.94
C ILE A 132 0.78 10.54 12.37
N MET A 133 0.23 9.54 11.68
CA MET A 133 1.01 8.46 11.08
C MET A 133 1.94 8.97 9.97
N ASP A 134 1.49 9.90 9.15
CA ASP A 134 2.32 10.51 8.10
C ASP A 134 3.51 11.28 8.70
N ASN A 135 3.29 12.05 9.76
CA ASN A 135 4.35 12.76 10.46
C ASN A 135 5.36 11.80 11.09
N LEU A 136 4.87 10.70 11.68
CA LEU A 136 5.72 9.66 12.26
C LEU A 136 6.56 8.98 11.17
N GLU A 137 5.97 8.67 10.02
CA GLU A 137 6.66 8.09 8.88
C GLU A 137 7.80 9.01 8.38
N GLU A 138 7.55 10.31 8.21
CA GLU A 138 8.56 11.27 7.79
C GLU A 138 9.71 11.40 8.80
N THR A 139 9.39 11.41 10.08
CA THR A 139 10.42 11.43 11.15
C THR A 139 11.29 10.17 11.08
N LEU A 140 10.68 8.99 10.96
CA LEU A 140 11.40 7.73 10.86
C LEU A 140 12.27 7.65 9.60
N LYS A 141 11.79 8.13 8.47
CA LYS A 141 12.57 8.22 7.22
C LYS A 141 13.82 9.08 7.39
N THR A 142 13.70 10.21 8.06
CA THR A 142 14.83 11.12 8.33
C THR A 142 15.88 10.44 9.22
N ILE A 143 15.46 9.84 10.33
CA ILE A 143 16.35 9.13 11.25
C ILE A 143 17.10 7.99 10.56
N THR A 144 16.38 7.16 9.79
CA THR A 144 16.98 5.97 9.12
C THR A 144 17.89 6.34 7.93
N LYS A 145 17.76 7.52 7.33
CA LYS A 145 18.68 7.98 6.27
C LYS A 145 20.03 8.41 6.81
N ASP A 146 20.07 9.00 7.99
CA ASP A 146 21.32 9.43 8.61
C ASP A 146 22.24 8.25 8.93
N ASP A 147 21.67 7.11 9.30
CA ASP A 147 22.41 5.87 9.58
C ASP A 147 23.07 5.27 8.33
N SER A 148 22.54 5.53 7.13
CA SER A 148 23.10 5.01 5.87
C SER A 148 24.31 5.81 5.35
N ASN A 149 24.60 6.98 5.92
CA ASN A 149 25.74 7.82 5.56
C ASN A 149 26.97 7.62 6.48
N GLU A 150 26.87 6.86 7.56
CA GLU A 150 27.99 6.58 8.49
C GLU A 150 28.78 5.30 8.16
N THR A 151 28.44 4.60 7.08
CA THR A 151 29.19 3.41 6.64
C THR A 151 29.96 3.73 5.34
N ILE A 152 31.04 4.50 5.47
CA ILE A 152 32.14 4.55 4.52
C ILE A 152 33.44 4.26 5.26
#